data_006f73eecbfb4e8e97ad7286e3eb2dd5
#
_entry.id   006f73eecbfb4e8e97ad7286e3eb2dd5
#
_cell.length_a   1.000
_cell.length_b   1.000
_cell.length_c   1.000
_cell.angle_alpha   90.00
_cell.angle_beta   90.00
_cell.angle_gamma   90.00
#
_symmetry.space_group_name_H-M   'P 1'
#
loop_
_entity.id
_entity.type
_entity.pdbx_description
1 polymer ?
#
loop_
_entity_poly.entity_id
_entity_poly.type
_entity_poly.pdbx_seq_one_letter_code
_entity_poly.pdbx_strand_id
1 'polypeptide(L)'
;YPVATALNGVGQMSGSECTPLGHHTIRAKIGDGAPINSIFVARRPTGEVYSSALAERYQQEGKTRDWILTRILWLSGCEIGQNRMGNCDTMRRFIYIHGCPDSHQMQIPSSHGCIKMRNTDVVDLFDRVLVGERVNIILSEDSSSVRHNITA
;
A
#
# COMPACT_ATOMS: atom_id res chain seq x y z
N TYR A 1 -5.05 12.77 -0.04
CA TYR A 1 -5.42 11.76 -1.03
C TYR A 1 -6.38 10.73 -0.43
N PRO A 2 -7.43 10.32 -1.14
CA PRO A 2 -8.23 9.16 -0.76
C PRO A 2 -7.41 7.88 -0.84
N VAL A 3 -7.54 7.00 0.15
CA VAL A 3 -6.82 5.72 0.20
C VAL A 3 -7.77 4.57 0.54
N ALA A 4 -7.37 3.34 0.23
CA ALA A 4 -8.03 2.14 0.72
C ALA A 4 -7.02 1.28 1.50
N THR A 5 -7.44 0.77 2.65
CA THR A 5 -6.61 0.03 3.58
C THR A 5 -7.08 -1.41 3.75
N ALA A 6 -6.59 -2.11 4.76
CA ALA A 6 -6.87 -3.53 4.96
C ALA A 6 -8.36 -3.83 5.20
N LEU A 7 -8.85 -4.87 4.56
CA LEU A 7 -10.20 -5.41 4.78
C LEU A 7 -10.40 -5.82 6.25
N ASN A 8 -9.38 -6.38 6.88
CA ASN A 8 -9.40 -6.81 8.28
C ASN A 8 -9.22 -5.65 9.29
N GLY A 9 -9.20 -4.39 8.81
CA GLY A 9 -9.05 -3.22 9.67
C GLY A 9 -7.59 -2.96 10.08
N VAL A 10 -7.39 -2.48 11.30
CA VAL A 10 -6.08 -2.08 11.83
C VAL A 10 -5.48 -3.15 12.74
N GLY A 11 -4.16 -3.32 12.68
CA GLY A 11 -3.45 -4.28 13.52
C GLY A 11 -1.99 -4.43 13.17
N GLN A 12 -1.19 -4.75 14.19
CA GLN A 12 0.27 -4.74 14.13
C GLN A 12 0.89 -6.10 13.81
N MET A 13 0.19 -7.18 14.15
CA MET A 13 0.77 -8.52 14.11
C MET A 13 1.02 -9.03 12.69
N SER A 14 2.13 -9.73 12.51
CA SER A 14 2.43 -10.45 11.28
C SER A 14 1.36 -11.51 11.01
N GLY A 15 0.91 -11.61 9.75
CA GLY A 15 -0.15 -12.53 9.34
C GLY A 15 -1.57 -12.08 9.67
N SER A 16 -1.77 -10.92 10.31
CA SER A 16 -3.10 -10.39 10.62
C SER A 16 -3.85 -9.87 9.39
N GLU A 17 -3.11 -9.57 8.31
CA GLU A 17 -3.63 -8.88 7.12
C GLU A 17 -4.27 -7.52 7.42
N CYS A 18 -3.89 -6.91 8.54
CA CYS A 18 -4.35 -5.59 8.98
C CYS A 18 -3.35 -4.49 8.61
N THR A 19 -3.83 -3.25 8.48
CA THR A 19 -2.95 -2.09 8.30
C THR A 19 -2.37 -1.66 9.66
N PRO A 20 -1.03 -1.54 9.79
CA PRO A 20 -0.41 -1.13 11.06
C PRO A 20 -0.65 0.34 11.34
N LEU A 21 -0.83 0.68 12.62
CA LEU A 21 -0.92 2.07 13.11
C LEU A 21 0.43 2.59 13.60
N GLY A 22 0.49 3.90 13.83
CA GLY A 22 1.60 4.60 14.47
C GLY A 22 2.59 5.20 13.50
N HIS A 23 3.76 5.52 14.02
CA HIS A 23 4.79 6.23 13.28
C HIS A 23 5.64 5.29 12.42
N HIS A 24 5.79 5.69 11.17
CA HIS A 24 6.56 5.01 10.14
C HIS A 24 7.49 5.98 9.43
N THR A 25 8.42 5.44 8.65
CA THR A 25 9.20 6.19 7.66
C THR A 25 9.12 5.50 6.30
N ILE A 26 9.28 6.29 5.24
CA ILE A 26 9.47 5.76 3.88
C ILE A 26 10.87 5.14 3.81
N ARG A 27 10.94 3.82 3.76
CA ARG A 27 12.20 3.08 3.69
C ARG A 27 12.81 3.11 2.30
N ALA A 28 11.98 2.97 1.29
CA ALA A 28 12.39 2.95 -0.11
C ALA A 28 11.28 3.43 -1.03
N LYS A 29 11.69 4.05 -2.11
CA LYS A 29 10.86 4.47 -3.24
C LYS A 29 11.20 3.59 -4.44
N ILE A 30 10.21 2.91 -5.02
CA ILE A 30 10.42 1.94 -6.10
C ILE A 30 9.47 2.27 -7.25
N GLY A 31 10.00 2.23 -8.49
CA GLY A 31 9.23 2.48 -9.70
C GLY A 31 9.38 3.89 -10.25
N ASP A 32 10.46 4.61 -9.88
CA ASP A 32 10.77 5.90 -10.49
C ASP A 32 10.88 5.78 -12.01
N GLY A 33 10.22 6.70 -12.74
CA GLY A 33 10.15 6.68 -14.21
C GLY A 33 9.35 5.52 -14.83
N ALA A 34 8.85 4.57 -14.05
CA ALA A 34 8.03 3.48 -14.59
C ALA A 34 6.69 4.00 -15.12
N PRO A 35 6.17 3.44 -16.23
CA PRO A 35 4.84 3.78 -16.75
C PRO A 35 3.75 3.59 -15.67
N ILE A 36 2.68 4.40 -15.77
CA ILE A 36 1.48 4.18 -14.96
C ILE A 36 0.95 2.76 -15.25
N ASN A 37 0.41 2.11 -14.22
CA ASN A 37 -0.04 0.71 -14.27
C ASN A 37 1.08 -0.34 -14.44
N SER A 38 2.36 0.02 -14.36
CA SER A 38 3.44 -0.97 -14.27
C SER A 38 3.17 -1.91 -13.12
N ILE A 39 3.33 -3.21 -13.37
CA ILE A 39 3.05 -4.27 -12.40
C ILE A 39 4.33 -4.62 -11.64
N PHE A 40 4.24 -4.69 -10.32
CA PHE A 40 5.34 -5.09 -9.45
C PHE A 40 5.04 -6.41 -8.74
N VAL A 41 6.07 -7.25 -8.63
CA VAL A 41 6.08 -8.47 -7.81
C VAL A 41 7.32 -8.46 -6.94
N ALA A 42 7.18 -8.71 -5.66
CA ALA A 42 8.28 -8.68 -4.70
C ALA A 42 9.14 -7.41 -4.86
N ARG A 43 8.52 -6.26 -5.10
CA ARG A 43 9.14 -4.93 -5.27
C ARG A 43 9.99 -4.79 -6.56
N ARG A 44 9.80 -5.68 -7.51
CA ARG A 44 10.48 -5.62 -8.81
C ARG A 44 9.47 -5.43 -9.94
N PRO A 45 9.75 -4.58 -10.93
CA PRO A 45 8.89 -4.45 -12.09
C PRO A 45 8.90 -5.77 -12.88
N THR A 46 7.73 -6.20 -13.35
CA THR A 46 7.59 -7.40 -14.18
C THR A 46 7.86 -7.14 -15.65
N GLY A 47 7.86 -5.88 -16.06
CA GLY A 47 7.86 -5.46 -17.48
C GLY A 47 6.46 -5.40 -18.10
N GLU A 48 5.45 -5.88 -17.38
CA GLU A 48 4.05 -5.82 -17.83
C GLU A 48 3.34 -4.58 -17.29
N VAL A 49 2.32 -4.15 -18.03
CA VAL A 49 1.41 -3.05 -17.66
C VAL A 49 0.01 -3.64 -17.43
N TYR A 50 -0.61 -3.27 -16.32
CA TYR A 50 -1.96 -3.72 -15.98
C TYR A 50 -2.99 -3.22 -17.00
N SER A 51 -3.90 -4.12 -17.35
CA SER A 51 -5.14 -3.81 -18.06
C SER A 51 -6.27 -4.72 -17.53
N SER A 52 -7.53 -4.33 -17.72
CA SER A 52 -8.68 -5.16 -17.38
C SER A 52 -8.66 -6.50 -18.12
N ALA A 53 -8.26 -6.51 -19.38
CA ALA A 53 -8.11 -7.74 -20.16
C ALA A 53 -7.05 -8.69 -19.57
N LEU A 54 -5.95 -8.15 -19.05
CA LEU A 54 -4.95 -8.96 -18.35
C LEU A 54 -5.52 -9.55 -17.06
N ALA A 55 -6.27 -8.76 -16.27
CA ALA A 55 -6.91 -9.22 -15.05
C ALA A 55 -7.94 -10.31 -15.31
N GLU A 56 -8.78 -10.16 -16.34
CA GLU A 56 -9.75 -11.17 -16.77
C GLU A 56 -9.07 -12.49 -17.16
N ARG A 57 -7.97 -12.41 -17.92
CA ARG A 57 -7.18 -13.61 -18.28
C ARG A 57 -6.66 -14.33 -17.02
N TYR A 58 -6.13 -13.59 -16.03
CA TYR A 58 -5.68 -14.18 -14.75
C TYR A 58 -6.82 -14.87 -14.01
N GLN A 59 -8.01 -14.26 -13.98
CA GLN A 59 -9.19 -14.87 -13.37
C GLN A 59 -9.63 -16.17 -14.10
N GLN A 60 -9.63 -16.16 -15.42
CA GLN A 60 -9.95 -17.34 -16.23
C GLN A 60 -8.97 -18.49 -16.00
N GLU A 61 -7.70 -18.18 -15.73
CA GLU A 61 -6.66 -19.14 -15.36
C GLU A 61 -6.73 -19.58 -13.89
N GLY A 62 -7.73 -19.13 -13.12
CA GLY A 62 -7.88 -19.43 -11.69
C GLY A 62 -6.80 -18.78 -10.81
N LYS A 63 -6.10 -17.76 -11.30
CA LYS A 63 -5.05 -17.04 -10.58
C LYS A 63 -5.64 -15.81 -9.92
N THR A 64 -5.53 -15.75 -8.60
CA THR A 64 -5.79 -14.52 -7.84
C THR A 64 -4.47 -13.76 -7.62
N ARG A 65 -4.52 -12.44 -7.69
CA ARG A 65 -3.33 -11.61 -7.51
C ARG A 65 -3.68 -10.29 -6.86
N ASP A 66 -2.86 -9.89 -5.91
CA ASP A 66 -2.84 -8.51 -5.42
C ASP A 66 -2.09 -7.63 -6.44
N TRP A 67 -2.81 -6.68 -7.03
CA TRP A 67 -2.24 -5.79 -8.03
C TRP A 67 -1.51 -4.63 -7.36
N ILE A 68 -0.18 -4.71 -7.31
CA ILE A 68 0.68 -3.63 -6.86
C ILE A 68 1.16 -2.90 -8.10
N LEU A 69 0.67 -1.68 -8.30
CA LEU A 69 0.84 -0.94 -9.55
C LEU A 69 1.58 0.39 -9.36
N THR A 70 2.19 0.85 -10.43
CA THR A 70 2.64 2.23 -10.68
C THR A 70 3.84 2.67 -9.86
N ARG A 71 3.74 2.70 -8.53
CA ARG A 71 4.78 3.11 -7.57
C ARG A 71 4.63 2.33 -6.28
N ILE A 72 5.76 2.16 -5.59
CA ILE A 72 5.79 1.61 -4.23
C ILE A 72 6.55 2.57 -3.32
N LEU A 73 5.92 2.97 -2.22
CA LEU A 73 6.58 3.56 -1.06
C LEU A 73 6.58 2.48 0.03
N TRP A 74 7.73 1.87 0.27
CA TRP A 74 7.87 0.82 1.27
C TRP A 74 8.07 1.42 2.65
N LEU A 75 7.27 1.00 3.63
CA LEU A 75 7.26 1.56 4.97
C LEU A 75 8.10 0.74 5.96
N SER A 76 8.75 1.44 6.89
CA SER A 76 9.34 0.87 8.10
C SER A 76 8.68 1.49 9.32
N GLY A 77 8.33 0.68 10.32
CA GLY A 77 7.88 1.18 11.61
C GLY A 77 9.00 1.87 12.38
N CYS A 78 8.64 2.82 13.24
CA CYS A 78 9.56 3.55 14.11
C CYS A 78 9.50 3.11 15.58
N GLU A 79 8.44 2.39 15.97
CA GLU A 79 8.11 2.09 17.37
C GLU A 79 8.43 0.63 17.67
N ILE A 80 9.54 0.41 18.39
CA ILE A 80 10.03 -0.95 18.76
C ILE A 80 8.98 -1.68 19.58
N GLY A 81 8.67 -2.92 19.19
CA GLY A 81 7.67 -3.77 19.87
C GLY A 81 6.22 -3.44 19.49
N GLN A 82 5.97 -2.39 18.68
CA GLN A 82 4.64 -2.00 18.24
C GLN A 82 4.49 -2.14 16.72
N ASN A 83 5.35 -1.52 15.92
CA ASN A 83 5.37 -1.65 14.46
C ASN A 83 6.79 -1.87 13.90
N ARG A 84 7.77 -2.07 14.78
CA ARG A 84 9.16 -2.36 14.43
C ARG A 84 9.71 -3.50 15.28
N MET A 85 10.44 -4.40 14.64
CA MET A 85 11.04 -5.61 15.20
C MET A 85 10.01 -6.67 15.66
N GLY A 86 10.49 -7.86 16.00
CA GLY A 86 9.66 -8.96 16.47
C GLY A 86 8.59 -9.39 15.46
N ASN A 87 7.44 -9.76 15.99
CA ASN A 87 6.29 -10.27 15.21
C ASN A 87 5.33 -9.18 14.74
N CYS A 88 5.72 -7.91 14.80
CA CYS A 88 4.91 -6.75 14.42
C CYS A 88 5.65 -5.79 13.46
N ASP A 89 6.72 -6.25 12.83
CA ASP A 89 7.60 -5.40 12.02
C ASP A 89 6.96 -5.03 10.68
N THR A 90 6.58 -3.77 10.50
CA THR A 90 5.93 -3.24 9.30
C THR A 90 6.75 -3.51 8.02
N MET A 91 8.08 -3.33 8.08
CA MET A 91 8.95 -3.56 6.94
C MET A 91 8.95 -5.05 6.54
N ARG A 92 9.06 -5.95 7.49
CA ARG A 92 9.05 -7.40 7.26
C ARG A 92 7.67 -7.94 6.86
N ARG A 93 6.62 -7.23 7.21
CA ARG A 93 5.25 -7.49 6.75
C ARG A 93 4.99 -6.97 5.34
N PHE A 94 5.97 -6.33 4.70
CA PHE A 94 5.88 -5.79 3.35
C PHE A 94 4.72 -4.81 3.16
N ILE A 95 4.53 -3.90 4.11
CA ILE A 95 3.50 -2.86 4.03
C ILE A 95 3.99 -1.73 3.13
N TYR A 96 3.22 -1.47 2.08
CA TYR A 96 3.48 -0.43 1.07
C TYR A 96 2.34 0.56 0.97
N ILE A 97 2.67 1.78 0.52
CA ILE A 97 1.73 2.65 -0.19
C ILE A 97 1.97 2.40 -1.68
N HIS A 98 0.93 2.06 -2.43
CA HIS A 98 1.08 1.72 -3.86
C HIS A 98 -0.17 2.03 -4.68
N GLY A 99 -0.02 2.11 -5.99
CA GLY A 99 -1.14 2.20 -6.93
C GLY A 99 -1.91 0.89 -7.05
N CYS A 100 -3.17 0.98 -7.44
CA CYS A 100 -4.05 -0.16 -7.68
C CYS A 100 -4.90 0.06 -8.93
N PRO A 101 -5.62 -0.97 -9.43
CA PRO A 101 -6.55 -0.80 -10.54
C PRO A 101 -7.56 0.33 -10.31
N ASP A 102 -7.86 1.13 -11.33
CA ASP A 102 -8.78 2.27 -11.23
C ASP A 102 -10.23 1.85 -10.91
N SER A 103 -10.55 0.55 -11.09
CA SER A 103 -11.82 -0.04 -10.68
C SER A 103 -11.96 -0.19 -9.16
N HIS A 104 -10.87 -0.10 -8.40
CA HIS A 104 -10.92 -0.14 -6.94
C HIS A 104 -11.49 1.16 -6.38
N GLN A 105 -12.49 1.04 -5.51
CA GLN A 105 -13.05 2.18 -4.82
C GLN A 105 -12.14 2.61 -3.67
N MET A 106 -11.74 3.87 -3.67
CA MET A 106 -11.03 4.44 -2.52
C MET A 106 -11.99 4.62 -1.34
N GLN A 107 -11.43 4.63 -0.12
CA GLN A 107 -12.17 4.71 1.16
C GLN A 107 -12.97 3.44 1.51
N ILE A 108 -12.92 2.40 0.68
CA ILE A 108 -13.47 1.08 0.99
C ILE A 108 -12.30 0.14 1.28
N PRO A 109 -12.23 -0.47 2.48
CA PRO A 109 -11.18 -1.42 2.84
C PRO A 109 -11.14 -2.60 1.87
N SER A 110 -9.97 -2.91 1.33
CA SER A 110 -9.84 -3.95 0.28
C SER A 110 -8.44 -4.55 0.16
N SER A 111 -7.49 -4.20 1.04
CA SER A 111 -6.13 -4.73 0.98
C SER A 111 -5.88 -5.81 2.05
N HIS A 112 -4.70 -6.44 1.98
CA HIS A 112 -4.17 -7.36 2.99
C HIS A 112 -3.10 -6.68 3.88
N GLY A 113 -3.26 -5.37 4.13
CA GLY A 113 -2.37 -4.59 4.98
C GLY A 113 -1.80 -3.34 4.32
N CYS A 114 -1.53 -3.37 3.02
CA CYS A 114 -1.02 -2.24 2.27
C CYS A 114 -2.04 -1.09 2.15
N ILE A 115 -1.54 0.09 1.84
CA ILE A 115 -2.32 1.30 1.60
C ILE A 115 -2.41 1.51 0.10
N LYS A 116 -3.60 1.34 -0.46
CA LYS A 116 -3.88 1.51 -1.89
C LYS A 116 -4.23 2.95 -2.20
N MET A 117 -3.73 3.47 -3.30
CA MET A 117 -4.02 4.80 -3.84
C MET A 117 -4.42 4.69 -5.32
N ARG A 118 -5.07 5.72 -5.84
CA ARG A 118 -5.20 5.88 -7.29
C ARG A 118 -3.82 6.04 -7.91
N ASN A 119 -3.67 5.57 -9.14
CA ASN A 119 -2.37 5.60 -9.82
C ASN A 119 -1.83 7.03 -9.98
N THR A 120 -2.68 8.01 -10.30
CA THR A 120 -2.29 9.42 -10.39
C THR A 120 -1.86 10.00 -9.04
N ASP A 121 -2.58 9.63 -7.97
CA ASP A 121 -2.31 10.13 -6.61
C ASP A 121 -1.00 9.57 -6.06
N VAL A 122 -0.72 8.28 -6.30
CA VAL A 122 0.55 7.71 -5.84
C VAL A 122 1.75 8.24 -6.60
N VAL A 123 1.61 8.63 -7.88
CA VAL A 123 2.67 9.32 -8.62
C VAL A 123 2.93 10.69 -7.99
N ASP A 124 1.88 11.51 -7.79
CA ASP A 124 2.03 12.84 -7.19
C ASP A 124 2.64 12.75 -5.78
N LEU A 125 2.19 11.83 -4.95
CA LEU A 125 2.78 11.60 -3.62
C LEU A 125 4.24 11.17 -3.74
N PHE A 126 4.54 10.21 -4.63
CA PHE A 126 5.90 9.70 -4.85
C PHE A 126 6.87 10.80 -5.22
N ASP A 127 6.46 11.75 -6.08
CA ASP A 127 7.31 12.83 -6.54
C ASP A 127 7.58 13.89 -5.44
N ARG A 128 6.67 14.02 -4.47
CA ARG A 128 6.75 14.99 -3.37
C ARG A 128 7.56 14.53 -2.17
N VAL A 129 7.62 13.22 -1.92
CA VAL A 129 8.22 12.68 -0.69
C VAL A 129 9.62 12.12 -0.91
N LEU A 130 10.42 12.11 0.15
CA LEU A 130 11.78 11.58 0.15
C LEU A 130 11.87 10.29 0.99
N VAL A 131 12.90 9.48 0.72
CA VAL A 131 13.26 8.37 1.61
C VAL A 131 13.64 8.94 2.98
N GLY A 132 13.14 8.31 4.04
CA GLY A 132 13.31 8.75 5.43
C GLY A 132 12.19 9.66 5.93
N GLU A 133 11.31 10.13 5.05
CA GLU A 133 10.19 10.99 5.44
C GLU A 133 9.18 10.24 6.33
N ARG A 134 8.59 10.96 7.27
CA ARG A 134 7.69 10.38 8.28
C ARG A 134 6.30 10.19 7.73
N VAL A 135 5.70 9.05 8.10
CA VAL A 135 4.32 8.71 7.82
C VAL A 135 3.66 8.29 9.13
N ASN A 136 2.59 8.95 9.52
CA ASN A 136 1.80 8.56 10.68
C ASN A 136 0.47 7.95 10.23
N ILE A 137 0.24 6.69 10.58
CA ILE A 137 -1.02 5.99 10.26
C ILE A 137 -1.87 6.02 11.51
N ILE A 138 -2.99 6.73 11.44
CA ILE A 138 -3.90 6.93 12.57
C ILE A 138 -5.31 6.40 12.23
N LEU A 139 -6.03 5.99 13.26
CA LEU A 139 -7.46 5.71 13.15
C LEU A 139 -8.22 7.03 13.20
N SER A 140 -9.14 7.29 12.26
CA SER A 140 -9.99 8.47 12.34
C SER A 140 -11.10 8.25 13.37
N GLU A 141 -11.43 9.27 14.15
CA GLU A 141 -12.46 9.23 15.19
C GLU A 141 -13.91 9.25 14.64
N ASP A 142 -14.10 9.46 13.35
CA ASP A 142 -15.42 9.44 12.73
C ASP A 142 -15.94 8.01 12.55
N SER A 143 -16.86 7.66 13.41
CA SER A 143 -17.41 6.32 13.66
C SER A 143 -18.29 5.71 12.56
N SER A 144 -18.12 6.05 11.29
CA SER A 144 -18.83 5.41 10.17
C SER A 144 -18.00 5.15 8.91
N SER A 145 -16.77 5.61 8.86
CA SER A 145 -15.81 5.23 7.80
C SER A 145 -14.38 5.37 8.31
N VAL A 146 -13.61 4.31 8.20
CA VAL A 146 -12.16 4.36 8.50
C VAL A 146 -11.51 5.27 7.46
N ARG A 147 -11.36 6.55 7.79
CA ARG A 147 -10.60 7.50 6.98
C ARG A 147 -9.17 7.51 7.49
N HIS A 148 -8.25 7.00 6.70
CA HIS A 148 -6.83 7.12 6.98
C HIS A 148 -6.33 8.40 6.32
N ASN A 149 -5.85 9.33 7.12
CA ASN A 149 -5.16 10.52 6.63
C ASN A 149 -3.65 10.26 6.63
N ILE A 150 -3.03 10.37 5.48
CA ILE A 150 -1.57 10.43 5.36
C ILE A 150 -1.21 11.90 5.36
N THR A 151 -0.53 12.35 6.42
CA THR A 151 0.09 13.67 6.47
C THR A 151 1.57 13.47 6.18
N ALA A 152 2.01 13.99 5.06
CA ALA A 152 3.43 14.11 4.71
C ALA A 152 3.98 15.43 5.21
#